data_d4f4ce14dd1829562432ef1ac2bf206b
#
_entry.id   d4f4ce14dd1829562432ef1ac2bf206b
#
_cell.length_a   1.000
_cell.length_b   1.000
_cell.length_c   1.000
_cell.angle_alpha   90.00
_cell.angle_beta   90.00
_cell.angle_gamma   90.00
#
_symmetry.space_group_name_H-M   'P 1'
#
loop_
_entity.id
_entity.type
_entity.pdbx_description
1 polymer ?
#
loop_
_entity_poly.entity_id
_entity_poly.type
_entity_poly.pdbx_seq_one_letter_code
_entity_poly.pdbx_strand_id
1 'polypeptide(L)'
;MNLLHVKDLKAPDGHPIPALLLTPDASPRGGALVIHPYGGTKEQMLGVALGLVEKGIACLLPDLCGHGENHAEIGVGMLQEMERGIEYTRRFGPTTAVGISLGGRLALMSSADCMVAISPAVVAEISPQGKWMFENFPSPAVREPYSGYVTELLDKLGPVPQHARPCLLLYSERDIPMILEGAAGLKAGLSGAELRFVTREIRPDIKHDNGLVRYLPRWFNHGELKFNAECVEVAAEWAAARLLQAQHA
;
A
#
# COMPACT_ATOMS: atom_id res chain seq x y z
N MET A 1 7.77 1.67 21.85
CA MET A 1 7.83 1.75 20.35
C MET A 1 8.99 2.66 19.96
N ASN A 2 9.80 2.21 18.99
CA ASN A 2 10.94 2.96 18.48
C ASN A 2 10.71 3.31 17.02
N LEU A 3 11.10 4.52 16.61
CA LEU A 3 11.10 5.00 15.22
C LEU A 3 12.53 5.33 14.81
N LEU A 4 13.01 4.75 13.72
CA LEU A 4 14.35 4.95 13.19
C LEU A 4 14.32 5.25 11.68
N HIS A 5 15.23 6.11 11.23
CA HIS A 5 15.52 6.26 9.80
C HIS A 5 16.49 5.16 9.37
N VAL A 6 16.10 4.37 8.37
CA VAL A 6 16.94 3.30 7.80
C VAL A 6 17.86 3.91 6.74
N LYS A 7 19.16 3.76 6.92
CA LYS A 7 20.19 4.35 6.04
C LYS A 7 20.94 3.31 5.19
N ASP A 8 20.82 2.05 5.53
CA ASP A 8 21.57 0.93 4.93
C ASP A 8 20.74 0.09 3.94
N LEU A 9 19.45 0.42 3.76
CA LEU A 9 18.61 -0.24 2.76
C LEU A 9 18.97 0.27 1.36
N LYS A 10 19.30 -0.67 0.46
CA LYS A 10 19.72 -0.35 -0.92
C LYS A 10 19.02 -1.21 -1.94
N ALA A 11 18.74 -0.62 -3.09
CA ALA A 11 18.30 -1.32 -4.28
C ALA A 11 19.44 -2.20 -4.87
N PRO A 12 19.13 -3.11 -5.80
CA PRO A 12 20.14 -3.99 -6.39
C PRO A 12 21.28 -3.27 -7.11
N ASP A 13 21.02 -2.09 -7.69
CA ASP A 13 22.02 -1.24 -8.33
C ASP A 13 22.81 -0.35 -7.35
N GLY A 14 22.49 -0.45 -6.04
CA GLY A 14 23.22 0.21 -4.96
C GLY A 14 22.67 1.58 -4.55
N HIS A 15 21.65 2.13 -5.21
CA HIS A 15 21.06 3.39 -4.76
C HIS A 15 20.34 3.20 -3.40
N PRO A 16 20.31 4.24 -2.54
CA PRO A 16 19.66 4.14 -1.24
C PRO A 16 18.14 4.13 -1.41
N ILE A 17 17.46 3.30 -0.61
CA ILE A 17 16.00 3.31 -0.46
C ILE A 17 15.68 3.99 0.88
N PRO A 18 15.27 5.27 0.90
CA PRO A 18 14.91 5.97 2.11
C PRO A 18 13.71 5.28 2.78
N ALA A 19 13.86 4.91 4.05
CA ALA A 19 12.80 4.21 4.76
C ALA A 19 12.74 4.60 6.25
N LEU A 20 11.56 4.44 6.85
CA LEU A 20 11.35 4.46 8.29
C LEU A 20 11.19 3.03 8.80
N LEU A 21 11.72 2.75 9.97
CA LEU A 21 11.51 1.50 10.70
C LEU A 21 10.82 1.82 12.03
N LEU A 22 9.62 1.26 12.21
CA LEU A 22 8.91 1.28 13.48
C LEU A 22 8.98 -0.11 14.10
N THR A 23 9.37 -0.19 15.38
CA THR A 23 9.40 -1.46 16.11
C THR A 23 8.64 -1.37 17.43
N PRO A 24 7.94 -2.43 17.86
CA PRO A 24 7.37 -2.50 19.20
C PRO A 24 8.49 -2.51 20.27
N ASP A 25 8.14 -2.21 21.53
CA ASP A 25 9.11 -2.30 22.65
C ASP A 25 9.47 -3.75 22.98
N ALA A 26 8.53 -4.68 22.81
CA ALA A 26 8.77 -6.10 22.93
C ALA A 26 9.38 -6.67 21.63
N SER A 27 9.92 -7.87 21.71
CA SER A 27 10.41 -8.60 20.51
C SER A 27 9.29 -8.72 19.47
N PRO A 28 9.54 -8.32 18.22
CA PRO A 28 8.55 -8.41 17.15
C PRO A 28 8.10 -9.87 16.91
N ARG A 29 6.84 -10.03 16.53
CA ARG A 29 6.24 -11.33 16.14
C ARG A 29 6.37 -11.59 14.63
N GLY A 30 6.82 -10.61 13.86
CA GLY A 30 7.01 -10.66 12.43
C GLY A 30 7.38 -9.30 11.88
N GLY A 31 7.59 -9.23 10.56
CA GLY A 31 7.91 -8.01 9.85
C GLY A 31 6.83 -7.60 8.85
N ALA A 32 6.62 -6.31 8.67
CA ALA A 32 5.74 -5.76 7.64
C ALA A 32 6.48 -4.78 6.75
N LEU A 33 6.30 -4.91 5.44
CA LEU A 33 6.60 -3.85 4.48
C LEU A 33 5.34 -3.05 4.24
N VAL A 34 5.35 -1.75 4.58
CA VAL A 34 4.16 -0.88 4.47
C VAL A 34 4.37 0.11 3.34
N ILE A 35 3.56 -0.02 2.27
CA ILE A 35 3.81 0.59 0.97
C ILE A 35 2.78 1.67 0.68
N HIS A 36 3.25 2.89 0.41
CA HIS A 36 2.40 4.04 0.12
C HIS A 36 1.76 3.98 -1.28
N PRO A 37 0.66 4.73 -1.53
CA PRO A 37 0.06 4.84 -2.86
C PRO A 37 0.92 5.68 -3.81
N TYR A 38 0.61 5.65 -5.11
CA TYR A 38 1.18 6.62 -6.06
C TYR A 38 0.92 8.05 -5.56
N GLY A 39 1.95 8.88 -5.60
CA GLY A 39 1.87 10.25 -5.10
C GLY A 39 1.86 10.36 -3.57
N GLY A 40 2.15 9.28 -2.86
CA GLY A 40 2.34 9.27 -1.40
C GLY A 40 3.80 9.29 -0.97
N THR A 41 4.01 9.23 0.35
CA THR A 41 5.33 9.07 0.99
C THR A 41 5.25 8.09 2.15
N LYS A 42 6.41 7.66 2.64
CA LYS A 42 6.52 6.77 3.81
C LYS A 42 5.82 7.33 5.05
N GLU A 43 5.89 8.65 5.27
CA GLU A 43 5.27 9.29 6.44
C GLU A 43 3.74 9.18 6.44
N GLN A 44 3.13 9.19 5.27
CA GLN A 44 1.67 9.07 5.16
C GLN A 44 1.15 7.69 5.58
N MET A 45 2.03 6.69 5.66
CA MET A 45 1.70 5.33 6.06
C MET A 45 1.89 5.07 7.56
N LEU A 46 2.32 6.07 8.33
CA LEU A 46 2.56 5.93 9.77
C LEU A 46 1.33 5.45 10.54
N GLY A 47 0.13 5.90 10.17
CA GLY A 47 -1.12 5.44 10.80
C GLY A 47 -1.34 3.93 10.65
N VAL A 48 -1.12 3.40 9.46
CA VAL A 48 -1.20 1.96 9.19
C VAL A 48 -0.11 1.20 9.93
N ALA A 49 1.11 1.71 9.92
CA ALA A 49 2.24 1.09 10.62
C ALA A 49 2.04 1.07 12.14
N LEU A 50 1.48 2.13 12.74
CA LEU A 50 1.14 2.17 14.16
C LEU A 50 0.17 1.07 14.55
N GLY A 51 -0.91 0.88 13.79
CA GLY A 51 -1.86 -0.22 14.02
C GLY A 51 -1.18 -1.60 14.00
N LEU A 52 -0.24 -1.83 13.08
CA LEU A 52 0.54 -3.07 13.00
C LEU A 52 1.51 -3.22 14.19
N VAL A 53 2.19 -2.14 14.57
CA VAL A 53 3.15 -2.14 15.70
C VAL A 53 2.44 -2.42 17.03
N GLU A 54 1.22 -1.93 17.22
CA GLU A 54 0.38 -2.25 18.39
C GLU A 54 0.02 -3.75 18.46
N LYS A 55 0.00 -4.44 17.32
CA LYS A 55 -0.15 -5.91 17.24
C LYS A 55 1.19 -6.67 17.34
N GLY A 56 2.30 -5.96 17.62
CA GLY A 56 3.63 -6.55 17.80
C GLY A 56 4.40 -6.82 16.50
N ILE A 57 4.09 -6.15 15.41
CA ILE A 57 4.72 -6.32 14.09
C ILE A 57 5.70 -5.17 13.85
N ALA A 58 6.95 -5.47 13.51
CA ALA A 58 7.91 -4.45 13.09
C ALA A 58 7.61 -3.99 11.65
N CYS A 59 7.57 -2.69 11.41
CA CYS A 59 7.14 -2.10 10.13
C CYS A 59 8.27 -1.32 9.46
N LEU A 60 8.59 -1.67 8.22
CA LEU A 60 9.46 -0.92 7.32
C LEU A 60 8.59 -0.15 6.33
N LEU A 61 8.78 1.16 6.24
CA LEU A 61 8.04 2.07 5.37
C LEU A 61 9.03 2.72 4.40
N PRO A 62 9.20 2.24 3.17
CA PRO A 62 10.06 2.89 2.18
C PRO A 62 9.34 4.02 1.44
N ASP A 63 10.11 4.98 0.93
CA ASP A 63 9.69 5.77 -0.22
C ASP A 63 9.95 4.96 -1.50
N LEU A 64 8.92 4.74 -2.31
CA LEU A 64 9.07 4.11 -3.62
C LEU A 64 9.91 5.00 -4.54
N CYS A 65 10.59 4.41 -5.53
CA CYS A 65 11.35 5.17 -6.52
C CYS A 65 10.53 6.30 -7.14
N GLY A 66 11.15 7.48 -7.25
CA GLY A 66 10.52 8.72 -7.74
C GLY A 66 9.53 9.37 -6.77
N HIS A 67 9.47 8.93 -5.51
CA HIS A 67 8.59 9.50 -4.48
C HIS A 67 9.39 9.95 -3.25
N GLY A 68 8.88 10.95 -2.56
CA GLY A 68 9.44 11.43 -1.30
C GLY A 68 10.94 11.73 -1.38
N GLU A 69 11.75 11.05 -0.59
CA GLU A 69 13.21 11.18 -0.58
C GLU A 69 13.93 10.20 -1.54
N ASN A 70 13.20 9.28 -2.19
CA ASN A 70 13.79 8.35 -3.16
C ASN A 70 13.92 9.01 -4.53
N HIS A 71 15.16 9.31 -4.92
CA HIS A 71 15.50 10.01 -6.17
C HIS A 71 15.66 9.09 -7.38
N ALA A 72 15.50 7.78 -7.21
CA ALA A 72 15.53 6.85 -8.34
C ALA A 72 14.36 7.12 -9.29
N GLU A 73 14.54 6.79 -10.56
CA GLU A 73 13.52 6.98 -11.59
C GLU A 73 12.31 6.07 -11.34
N ILE A 74 11.09 6.62 -11.52
CA ILE A 74 9.85 5.84 -11.43
C ILE A 74 9.87 4.75 -12.50
N GLY A 75 9.67 3.51 -12.09
CA GLY A 75 9.65 2.40 -13.02
C GLY A 75 9.43 1.05 -12.34
N VAL A 76 9.59 -0.01 -13.13
CA VAL A 76 9.45 -1.40 -12.65
C VAL A 76 10.50 -1.80 -11.60
N GLY A 77 11.56 -1.02 -11.44
CA GLY A 77 12.57 -1.17 -10.39
C GLY A 77 11.98 -1.15 -8.98
N MET A 78 10.81 -0.51 -8.79
CA MET A 78 10.12 -0.52 -7.50
C MET A 78 9.75 -1.94 -7.03
N LEU A 79 9.57 -2.91 -7.94
CA LEU A 79 9.36 -4.32 -7.55
C LEU A 79 10.60 -4.88 -6.83
N GLN A 80 11.79 -4.55 -7.33
CA GLN A 80 13.04 -4.99 -6.73
C GLN A 80 13.32 -4.28 -5.42
N GLU A 81 13.00 -2.97 -5.33
CA GLU A 81 13.10 -2.22 -4.07
C GLU A 81 12.20 -2.83 -2.99
N MET A 82 10.97 -3.21 -3.36
CA MET A 82 10.07 -3.87 -2.42
C MET A 82 10.60 -5.23 -1.95
N GLU A 83 11.15 -6.06 -2.86
CA GLU A 83 11.74 -7.34 -2.46
C GLU A 83 12.91 -7.13 -1.48
N ARG A 84 13.70 -6.08 -1.66
CA ARG A 84 14.72 -5.68 -0.66
C ARG A 84 14.10 -5.30 0.67
N GLY A 85 12.96 -4.60 0.66
CA GLY A 85 12.19 -4.30 1.86
C GLY A 85 11.66 -5.54 2.55
N ILE A 86 11.10 -6.51 1.81
CA ILE A 86 10.66 -7.80 2.36
C ILE A 86 11.84 -8.56 2.97
N GLU A 87 12.96 -8.67 2.24
CA GLU A 87 14.18 -9.32 2.74
C GLU A 87 14.66 -8.66 4.05
N TYR A 88 14.63 -7.32 4.10
CA TYR A 88 15.00 -6.59 5.31
C TYR A 88 14.06 -6.92 6.49
N THR A 89 12.76 -7.05 6.25
CA THR A 89 11.78 -7.33 7.31
C THR A 89 11.79 -8.78 7.80
N ARG A 90 12.33 -9.74 7.02
CA ARG A 90 12.47 -11.16 7.41
C ARG A 90 13.31 -11.36 8.67
N ARG A 91 14.18 -10.41 9.04
CA ARG A 91 14.91 -10.45 10.32
C ARG A 91 14.02 -10.46 11.56
N PHE A 92 12.76 -10.05 11.41
CA PHE A 92 11.78 -10.01 12.51
C PHE A 92 10.87 -11.24 12.56
N GLY A 93 11.02 -12.19 11.63
CA GLY A 93 10.21 -13.40 11.50
C GLY A 93 9.40 -13.44 10.20
N PRO A 94 8.25 -14.13 10.20
CA PRO A 94 7.36 -14.16 9.03
C PRO A 94 6.97 -12.74 8.59
N THR A 95 6.69 -12.59 7.29
CA THR A 95 6.53 -11.27 6.68
C THR A 95 5.14 -11.02 6.12
N THR A 96 4.69 -9.78 6.22
CA THR A 96 3.51 -9.30 5.49
C THR A 96 3.86 -8.08 4.66
N ALA A 97 3.23 -7.95 3.49
CA ALA A 97 3.23 -6.71 2.72
C ALA A 97 1.86 -6.04 2.86
N VAL A 98 1.84 -4.78 3.29
CA VAL A 98 0.62 -3.99 3.46
C VAL A 98 0.72 -2.75 2.59
N GLY A 99 -0.20 -2.54 1.66
CA GLY A 99 -0.12 -1.39 0.78
C GLY A 99 -1.46 -0.86 0.33
N ILE A 100 -1.47 0.40 -0.13
CA ILE A 100 -2.67 1.11 -0.60
C ILE A 100 -2.51 1.47 -2.08
N SER A 101 -3.56 1.28 -2.88
CA SER A 101 -3.61 1.65 -4.29
C SER A 101 -2.44 1.02 -5.08
N LEU A 102 -1.51 1.79 -5.62
CA LEU A 102 -0.27 1.28 -6.23
C LEU A 102 0.47 0.37 -5.23
N GLY A 103 0.67 0.81 -4.00
CA GLY A 103 1.30 0.00 -2.95
C GLY A 103 0.54 -1.31 -2.68
N GLY A 104 -0.80 -1.30 -2.76
CA GLY A 104 -1.62 -2.50 -2.64
C GLY A 104 -1.40 -3.50 -3.79
N ARG A 105 -1.30 -3.00 -5.02
CA ARG A 105 -0.94 -3.84 -6.18
C ARG A 105 0.46 -4.44 -6.00
N LEU A 106 1.43 -3.62 -5.61
CA LEU A 106 2.79 -4.06 -5.38
C LEU A 106 2.86 -5.10 -4.23
N ALA A 107 2.08 -4.92 -3.16
CA ALA A 107 2.00 -5.90 -2.07
C ALA A 107 1.56 -7.27 -2.58
N LEU A 108 0.55 -7.35 -3.47
CA LEU A 108 0.09 -8.59 -4.09
C LEU A 108 1.14 -9.24 -5.02
N MET A 109 2.10 -8.46 -5.53
CA MET A 109 3.18 -8.92 -6.39
C MET A 109 4.45 -9.31 -5.61
N SER A 110 4.52 -9.04 -4.31
CA SER A 110 5.69 -9.29 -3.45
C SER A 110 5.85 -10.75 -3.07
N SER A 111 7.03 -11.11 -2.53
CA SER A 111 7.34 -12.44 -1.98
C SER A 111 6.96 -12.61 -0.50
N ALA A 112 6.21 -11.69 0.10
CA ALA A 112 5.76 -11.77 1.50
C ALA A 112 4.93 -13.03 1.76
N ASP A 113 4.96 -13.54 2.99
CA ASP A 113 4.24 -14.76 3.38
C ASP A 113 2.71 -14.55 3.36
N CYS A 114 2.25 -13.34 3.67
CA CYS A 114 0.86 -12.91 3.49
C CYS A 114 0.80 -11.43 3.07
N MET A 115 -0.33 -10.99 2.54
CA MET A 115 -0.48 -9.64 2.00
C MET A 115 -1.81 -9.00 2.42
N VAL A 116 -1.77 -7.68 2.63
CA VAL A 116 -2.96 -6.84 2.78
C VAL A 116 -2.93 -5.78 1.69
N ALA A 117 -3.83 -5.88 0.75
CA ALA A 117 -3.98 -4.93 -0.35
C ALA A 117 -5.21 -4.05 -0.12
N ILE A 118 -4.97 -2.81 0.27
CA ILE A 118 -6.01 -1.82 0.53
C ILE A 118 -6.27 -1.08 -0.79
N SER A 119 -7.45 -1.28 -1.34
CA SER A 119 -7.89 -0.64 -2.59
C SER A 119 -6.83 -0.74 -3.70
N PRO A 120 -6.29 -1.94 -4.00
CA PRO A 120 -5.18 -2.10 -4.92
C PRO A 120 -5.50 -1.52 -6.31
N ALA A 121 -4.53 -0.83 -6.90
CA ALA A 121 -4.64 -0.26 -8.25
C ALA A 121 -4.61 -1.35 -9.33
N VAL A 122 -5.64 -2.19 -9.35
CA VAL A 122 -5.87 -3.24 -10.33
C VAL A 122 -7.14 -2.92 -11.08
N VAL A 123 -7.00 -2.35 -12.27
CA VAL A 123 -8.08 -1.91 -13.14
C VAL A 123 -7.85 -2.48 -14.53
N ALA A 124 -8.92 -2.82 -15.23
CA ALA A 124 -8.84 -3.30 -16.60
C ALA A 124 -8.43 -2.16 -17.55
N GLU A 125 -8.98 -0.97 -17.33
CA GLU A 125 -8.68 0.22 -18.10
C GLU A 125 -8.85 1.47 -17.24
N ILE A 126 -7.94 2.45 -17.40
CA ILE A 126 -8.10 3.76 -16.74
C ILE A 126 -8.98 4.63 -17.62
N SER A 127 -10.10 5.09 -17.07
CA SER A 127 -11.03 5.94 -17.80
C SER A 127 -10.35 7.22 -18.31
N PRO A 128 -10.85 7.84 -19.41
CA PRO A 128 -10.33 9.11 -19.91
C PRO A 128 -10.29 10.21 -18.84
N GLN A 129 -11.30 10.24 -17.96
CA GLN A 129 -11.33 11.17 -16.83
C GLN A 129 -10.24 10.88 -15.80
N GLY A 130 -9.94 9.60 -15.52
CA GLY A 130 -8.85 9.19 -14.65
C GLY A 130 -7.49 9.59 -15.22
N LYS A 131 -7.27 9.37 -16.52
CA LYS A 131 -6.06 9.81 -17.22
C LYS A 131 -5.88 11.32 -17.11
N TRP A 132 -6.93 12.08 -17.45
CA TRP A 132 -6.91 13.52 -17.37
C TRP A 132 -6.56 14.04 -15.97
N MET A 133 -7.08 13.39 -14.92
CA MET A 133 -6.77 13.77 -13.54
C MET A 133 -5.29 13.54 -13.19
N PHE A 134 -4.73 12.40 -13.50
CA PHE A 134 -3.31 12.13 -13.24
C PHE A 134 -2.38 13.08 -14.00
N GLU A 135 -2.78 13.50 -15.20
CA GLU A 135 -2.02 14.44 -16.02
C GLU A 135 -2.10 15.89 -15.52
N ASN A 136 -3.24 16.30 -14.93
CA ASN A 136 -3.48 17.69 -14.57
C ASN A 136 -3.36 17.99 -13.06
N PHE A 137 -3.32 16.95 -12.22
CA PHE A 137 -3.15 17.08 -10.78
C PHE A 137 -2.02 16.18 -10.27
N PRO A 138 -0.76 16.48 -10.66
CA PRO A 138 0.38 15.72 -10.18
C PRO A 138 0.52 15.88 -8.66
N SER A 139 0.86 14.78 -7.98
CA SER A 139 1.16 14.86 -6.56
C SER A 139 2.51 15.55 -6.33
N PRO A 140 2.62 16.48 -5.35
CA PRO A 140 3.88 17.11 -5.00
C PRO A 140 4.93 16.11 -4.44
N ALA A 141 4.51 14.92 -4.04
CA ALA A 141 5.42 13.86 -3.59
C ALA A 141 6.07 13.09 -4.74
N VAL A 142 5.53 13.22 -5.97
CA VAL A 142 6.13 12.63 -7.19
C VAL A 142 7.13 13.62 -7.77
N ARG A 143 8.34 13.13 -8.06
CA ARG A 143 9.40 13.95 -8.64
C ARG A 143 9.21 14.12 -10.14
N GLU A 144 9.53 15.32 -10.64
CA GLU A 144 9.49 15.63 -12.07
C GLU A 144 10.32 14.61 -12.91
N PRO A 145 9.86 14.25 -14.13
CA PRO A 145 8.78 14.88 -14.96
C PRO A 145 7.53 14.00 -15.13
N TYR A 146 6.87 13.54 -14.12
CA TYR A 146 6.03 12.33 -14.10
C TYR A 146 4.50 12.53 -14.09
N SER A 147 3.97 13.62 -14.64
CA SER A 147 2.54 13.70 -14.95
C SER A 147 2.17 12.68 -16.04
N GLY A 148 1.19 11.84 -15.80
CA GLY A 148 0.72 10.81 -16.76
C GLY A 148 1.34 9.42 -16.63
N TYR A 149 2.44 9.27 -15.94
CA TYR A 149 3.22 8.03 -15.84
C TYR A 149 2.53 6.89 -15.08
N VAL A 150 1.54 7.17 -14.24
CA VAL A 150 0.88 6.10 -13.47
C VAL A 150 0.22 5.07 -14.39
N THR A 151 -0.33 5.48 -15.53
CA THR A 151 -0.97 4.58 -16.49
C THR A 151 0.06 3.68 -17.15
N GLU A 152 1.14 4.25 -17.65
CA GLU A 152 2.26 3.49 -18.23
C GLU A 152 2.95 2.61 -17.21
N LEU A 153 3.09 3.08 -15.97
CA LEU A 153 3.65 2.29 -14.89
C LEU A 153 2.82 1.05 -14.61
N LEU A 154 1.48 1.20 -14.53
CA LEU A 154 0.60 0.07 -14.30
C LEU A 154 0.66 -0.95 -15.45
N ASP A 155 0.79 -0.50 -16.69
CA ASP A 155 0.97 -1.37 -17.86
C ASP A 155 2.32 -2.10 -17.82
N LYS A 156 3.40 -1.38 -17.51
CA LYS A 156 4.76 -1.94 -17.41
C LYS A 156 4.93 -2.94 -16.24
N LEU A 157 4.23 -2.73 -15.13
CA LEU A 157 4.21 -3.68 -14.01
C LEU A 157 3.58 -5.02 -14.39
N GLY A 158 2.71 -5.04 -15.40
CA GLY A 158 1.99 -6.24 -15.82
C GLY A 158 0.93 -6.70 -14.80
N PRO A 159 0.21 -7.79 -15.07
CA PRO A 159 -0.86 -8.28 -14.19
C PRO A 159 -0.33 -8.78 -12.85
N VAL A 160 -1.19 -8.72 -11.82
CA VAL A 160 -0.91 -9.39 -10.54
C VAL A 160 -0.81 -10.90 -10.78
N PRO A 161 0.30 -11.55 -10.39
CA PRO A 161 0.47 -12.99 -10.58
C PRO A 161 -0.58 -13.78 -9.78
N GLN A 162 -1.08 -14.87 -10.36
CA GLN A 162 -1.95 -15.78 -9.62
C GLN A 162 -1.16 -16.53 -8.55
N HIS A 163 -1.70 -16.59 -7.35
CA HIS A 163 -1.09 -17.32 -6.24
C HIS A 163 -2.11 -17.76 -5.20
N ALA A 164 -1.73 -18.73 -4.36
CA ALA A 164 -2.55 -19.24 -3.26
C ALA A 164 -2.16 -18.71 -1.87
N ARG A 165 -1.20 -17.80 -1.80
CA ARG A 165 -0.78 -17.21 -0.51
C ARG A 165 -1.92 -16.43 0.13
N PRO A 166 -2.03 -16.42 1.46
CA PRO A 166 -3.06 -15.66 2.16
C PRO A 166 -2.96 -14.17 1.79
N CYS A 167 -4.07 -13.59 1.36
CA CYS A 167 -4.15 -12.15 1.15
C CYS A 167 -5.52 -11.60 1.52
N LEU A 168 -5.53 -10.38 2.06
CA LEU A 168 -6.72 -9.60 2.32
C LEU A 168 -6.85 -8.52 1.24
N LEU A 169 -7.95 -8.54 0.52
CA LEU A 169 -8.38 -7.47 -0.37
C LEU A 169 -9.38 -6.61 0.39
N LEU A 170 -8.98 -5.38 0.75
CA LEU A 170 -9.76 -4.49 1.59
C LEU A 170 -10.14 -3.23 0.81
N TYR A 171 -11.42 -2.96 0.67
CA TYR A 171 -11.97 -1.82 -0.08
C TYR A 171 -12.90 -0.97 0.77
N SER A 172 -13.13 0.27 0.36
CA SER A 172 -14.30 1.04 0.80
C SER A 172 -15.50 0.71 -0.09
N GLU A 173 -16.71 0.63 0.47
CA GLU A 173 -17.95 0.54 -0.32
C GLU A 173 -18.13 1.72 -1.26
N ARG A 174 -17.48 2.85 -0.99
CA ARG A 174 -17.53 4.10 -1.76
C ARG A 174 -16.24 4.40 -2.51
N ASP A 175 -15.48 3.36 -2.82
CA ASP A 175 -14.25 3.50 -3.60
C ASP A 175 -14.50 3.92 -5.06
N ILE A 176 -13.43 4.15 -5.80
CA ILE A 176 -13.45 4.47 -7.23
C ILE A 176 -14.12 3.30 -7.98
N PRO A 177 -15.19 3.54 -8.78
CA PRO A 177 -15.94 2.47 -9.42
C PRO A 177 -15.08 1.47 -10.20
N MET A 178 -14.12 1.94 -11.01
CA MET A 178 -13.25 1.07 -11.80
C MET A 178 -12.38 0.13 -10.95
N ILE A 179 -12.04 0.55 -9.71
CA ILE A 179 -11.30 -0.30 -8.76
C ILE A 179 -12.22 -1.35 -8.16
N LEU A 180 -13.46 -0.98 -7.82
CA LEU A 180 -14.47 -1.92 -7.32
C LEU A 180 -14.86 -2.96 -8.38
N GLU A 181 -14.96 -2.55 -9.64
CA GLU A 181 -15.22 -3.46 -10.77
C GLU A 181 -14.11 -4.51 -10.92
N GLY A 182 -12.84 -4.13 -10.66
CA GLY A 182 -11.69 -5.05 -10.68
C GLY A 182 -11.65 -6.04 -9.52
N ALA A 183 -12.30 -5.73 -8.38
CA ALA A 183 -12.16 -6.49 -7.14
C ALA A 183 -12.58 -7.96 -7.24
N ALA A 184 -13.70 -8.25 -7.92
CA ALA A 184 -14.20 -9.62 -8.09
C ALA A 184 -13.27 -10.46 -8.97
N GLY A 185 -12.75 -9.89 -10.06
CA GLY A 185 -11.79 -10.55 -10.95
C GLY A 185 -10.47 -10.84 -10.23
N LEU A 186 -9.98 -9.88 -9.46
CA LEU A 186 -8.79 -10.05 -8.65
C LEU A 186 -8.96 -11.15 -7.60
N LYS A 187 -10.10 -11.17 -6.89
CA LYS A 187 -10.46 -12.21 -5.92
C LYS A 187 -10.49 -13.60 -6.57
N ALA A 188 -11.04 -13.72 -7.78
CA ALA A 188 -11.11 -14.99 -8.50
C ALA A 188 -9.72 -15.52 -8.91
N GLY A 189 -8.77 -14.62 -9.22
CA GLY A 189 -7.38 -14.99 -9.58
C GLY A 189 -6.48 -15.34 -8.39
N LEU A 190 -6.91 -15.06 -7.15
CA LEU A 190 -6.14 -15.26 -5.93
C LEU A 190 -6.87 -16.22 -5.00
N SER A 191 -6.55 -17.52 -5.07
CA SER A 191 -7.28 -18.57 -4.32
C SER A 191 -7.17 -18.43 -2.80
N GLY A 192 -6.11 -17.82 -2.29
CA GLY A 192 -5.92 -17.50 -0.87
C GLY A 192 -6.54 -16.16 -0.42
N ALA A 193 -7.27 -15.44 -1.29
CA ALA A 193 -7.76 -14.11 -0.99
C ALA A 193 -9.07 -14.11 -0.17
N GLU A 194 -9.12 -13.23 0.81
CA GLU A 194 -10.35 -12.77 1.47
C GLU A 194 -10.70 -11.38 0.93
N LEU A 195 -11.97 -11.15 0.61
CA LEU A 195 -12.47 -9.83 0.20
C LEU A 195 -13.33 -9.26 1.31
N ARG A 196 -12.98 -8.05 1.76
CA ARG A 196 -13.74 -7.31 2.80
C ARG A 196 -13.95 -5.87 2.37
N PHE A 197 -15.01 -5.27 2.91
CA PHE A 197 -15.33 -3.85 2.71
C PHE A 197 -15.39 -3.15 4.06
N VAL A 198 -14.79 -1.95 4.12
CA VAL A 198 -14.99 -1.03 5.23
C VAL A 198 -16.17 -0.13 4.90
N THR A 199 -17.04 0.04 5.88
CA THR A 199 -18.28 0.79 5.75
C THR A 199 -18.20 2.17 6.39
N ARG A 200 -17.29 2.36 7.36
CA ARG A 200 -17.13 3.59 8.11
C ARG A 200 -16.54 4.70 7.24
N GLU A 201 -17.24 5.80 7.12
CA GLU A 201 -16.74 7.00 6.48
C GLU A 201 -15.65 7.68 7.34
N ILE A 202 -14.61 8.22 6.68
CA ILE A 202 -13.49 8.87 7.38
C ILE A 202 -13.93 10.16 8.06
N ARG A 203 -14.89 10.87 7.47
CA ARG A 203 -15.39 12.17 7.93
C ARG A 203 -16.88 12.31 7.66
N PRO A 204 -17.75 11.55 8.36
CA PRO A 204 -19.18 11.59 8.09
C PRO A 204 -19.82 12.94 8.45
N ASP A 205 -19.18 13.72 9.30
CA ASP A 205 -19.69 14.96 9.90
C ASP A 205 -19.09 16.25 9.30
N ILE A 206 -18.13 16.17 8.39
CA ILE A 206 -17.61 17.38 7.74
C ILE A 206 -18.59 17.89 6.72
N LYS A 207 -19.38 18.88 7.14
CA LYS A 207 -20.17 19.73 6.24
C LYS A 207 -19.21 20.71 5.59
N HIS A 208 -18.82 20.41 4.36
CA HIS A 208 -18.03 21.34 3.57
C HIS A 208 -18.95 22.36 2.91
N ASP A 209 -18.91 23.60 3.39
CA ASP A 209 -19.66 24.73 2.81
C ASP A 209 -19.08 25.22 1.48
N ASN A 210 -17.84 24.82 1.14
CA ASN A 210 -17.25 25.11 -0.15
C ASN A 210 -17.63 24.00 -1.16
N GLY A 211 -18.36 24.35 -2.21
CA GLY A 211 -18.87 23.42 -3.22
C GLY A 211 -17.83 22.47 -3.83
N LEU A 212 -16.53 22.72 -3.70
CA LEU A 212 -15.45 21.92 -4.27
C LEU A 212 -15.40 20.49 -3.69
N VAL A 213 -15.64 20.33 -2.40
CA VAL A 213 -15.58 19.02 -1.75
C VAL A 213 -16.81 18.15 -2.05
N ARG A 214 -17.94 18.76 -2.42
CA ARG A 214 -19.13 18.02 -2.87
C ARG A 214 -18.88 17.24 -4.17
N TYR A 215 -17.89 17.59 -4.96
CA TYR A 215 -17.59 16.96 -6.26
C TYR A 215 -16.50 15.88 -6.18
N LEU A 216 -15.84 15.67 -5.00
CA LEU A 216 -14.77 14.70 -4.84
C LEU A 216 -15.04 13.56 -3.81
N PRO A 217 -16.29 13.19 -3.46
CA PRO A 217 -16.55 12.29 -2.33
C PRO A 217 -15.95 10.88 -2.48
N ARG A 218 -15.80 10.37 -3.71
CA ARG A 218 -15.27 9.01 -3.95
C ARG A 218 -13.75 8.95 -3.98
N TRP A 219 -13.11 9.98 -4.48
CA TRP A 219 -11.64 10.09 -4.50
C TRP A 219 -11.06 10.22 -3.10
N PHE A 220 -11.78 10.94 -2.24
CA PHE A 220 -11.43 11.06 -0.84
C PHE A 220 -11.40 9.68 -0.16
N ASN A 221 -12.39 8.84 -0.39
CA ASN A 221 -12.44 7.52 0.23
C ASN A 221 -11.30 6.62 -0.22
N HIS A 222 -10.85 6.69 -1.47
CA HIS A 222 -9.72 5.91 -1.96
C HIS A 222 -8.39 6.32 -1.31
N GLY A 223 -8.03 7.60 -1.44
CA GLY A 223 -6.74 8.12 -0.94
C GLY A 223 -6.64 8.17 0.58
N GLU A 224 -7.77 8.27 1.28
CA GLU A 224 -7.86 8.46 2.72
C GLU A 224 -8.04 7.15 3.51
N LEU A 225 -8.14 5.99 2.86
CA LEU A 225 -8.26 4.69 3.55
C LEU A 225 -7.12 4.42 4.55
N LYS A 226 -5.93 5.00 4.31
CA LYS A 226 -4.80 4.94 5.24
C LYS A 226 -5.05 5.63 6.59
N PHE A 227 -6.07 6.51 6.64
CA PHE A 227 -6.50 7.22 7.87
C PHE A 227 -7.83 6.69 8.42
N ASN A 228 -8.44 5.71 7.77
CA ASN A 228 -9.69 5.10 8.23
C ASN A 228 -9.38 4.11 9.36
N ALA A 229 -9.89 4.39 10.57
CA ALA A 229 -9.62 3.57 11.75
C ALA A 229 -10.08 2.12 11.57
N GLU A 230 -11.25 1.88 10.96
CA GLU A 230 -11.76 0.52 10.67
C GLU A 230 -10.81 -0.20 9.68
N CYS A 231 -10.36 0.50 8.63
CA CYS A 231 -9.43 -0.05 7.65
C CYS A 231 -8.10 -0.46 8.32
N VAL A 232 -7.53 0.42 9.14
CA VAL A 232 -6.27 0.17 9.86
C VAL A 232 -6.42 -1.00 10.82
N GLU A 233 -7.50 -1.04 11.61
CA GLU A 233 -7.77 -2.11 12.57
C GLU A 233 -7.93 -3.47 11.88
N VAL A 234 -8.78 -3.55 10.86
CA VAL A 234 -9.01 -4.79 10.08
C VAL A 234 -7.73 -5.29 9.43
N ALA A 235 -6.94 -4.39 8.83
CA ALA A 235 -5.67 -4.72 8.21
C ALA A 235 -4.66 -5.28 9.24
N ALA A 236 -4.52 -4.60 10.38
CA ALA A 236 -3.58 -4.97 11.42
C ALA A 236 -3.96 -6.29 12.12
N GLU A 237 -5.24 -6.50 12.43
CA GLU A 237 -5.72 -7.74 13.03
C GLU A 237 -5.56 -8.94 12.11
N TRP A 238 -5.92 -8.77 10.83
CA TRP A 238 -5.79 -9.84 9.87
C TRP A 238 -4.31 -10.22 9.66
N ALA A 239 -3.42 -9.24 9.47
CA ALA A 239 -1.98 -9.48 9.31
C ALA A 239 -1.38 -10.21 10.54
N ALA A 240 -1.70 -9.74 11.75
CA ALA A 240 -1.22 -10.35 12.99
C ALA A 240 -1.65 -11.82 13.13
N ALA A 241 -2.92 -12.12 12.81
CA ALA A 241 -3.43 -13.49 12.85
C ALA A 241 -2.72 -14.41 11.85
N ARG A 242 -2.41 -13.94 10.64
CA ARG A 242 -1.69 -14.72 9.62
C ARG A 242 -0.23 -14.94 9.95
N LEU A 243 0.46 -13.92 10.48
CA LEU A 243 1.86 -14.08 10.90
C LEU A 243 2.01 -15.09 12.05
N LEU A 244 1.05 -15.12 13.00
CA LEU A 244 1.02 -16.13 14.06
C LEU A 244 0.86 -17.55 13.50
N GLN A 245 0.00 -17.75 12.51
CA GLN A 245 -0.17 -19.06 11.85
C GLN A 245 1.11 -19.50 11.14
N ALA A 246 1.80 -18.58 10.47
CA ALA A 246 3.06 -18.87 9.77
C ALA A 246 4.23 -19.22 10.71
N GLN A 247 4.19 -18.80 11.98
CA GLN A 247 5.20 -19.19 12.99
C GLN A 247 5.07 -20.64 13.45
N HIS A 248 3.90 -21.24 13.28
CA HIS A 248 3.58 -22.59 13.78
C HIS A 248 3.45 -23.64 12.65
N ALA A 249 3.63 -23.23 11.40
CA ALA A 249 3.63 -24.10 10.21
C ALA A 249 5.04 -24.54 9.84
#